data_e8600c6d396541717d0d1f3d9fb3d06f
#
_entry.id   e8600c6d396541717d0d1f3d9fb3d06f
#
_cell.length_a   1.000
_cell.length_b   1.000
_cell.length_c   1.000
_cell.angle_alpha   90.00
_cell.angle_beta   90.00
_cell.angle_gamma   90.00
#
_symmetry.space_group_name_H-M   'P 1'
#
loop_
_entity.id
_entity.type
_entity.pdbx_description
1 polymer ?
#
loop_
_entity_poly.entity_id
_entity_poly.type
_entity_poly.pdbx_seq_one_letter_code
_entity_poly.pdbx_strand_id
1 'polypeptide(L)'
;MPNLPLLLGHRGTGFSALVAENSFAAFDTALEHGCDGFEFDVRATGCGRALVCHDATARGITVARAEADELTDLPMLEDVLQRYGPRAFLDIELKVAGIETKVLTALRECPPEHGFVASSFIADVVLDLQLRSATIPTGIICEKPGQLARARTLPASFVIVHRSLLDRELVRELQDDGKKILVWTVNNKDTMLRHADWGVDGIISDDTQLLVHTFHGEQPQSKGKT
;
A
#
# COMPACT_ATOMS: atom_id res chain seq x y z
N MET A 1 -2.68 9.67 24.64
CA MET A 1 -1.43 9.29 23.95
C MET A 1 -1.69 9.51 22.47
N PRO A 2 -0.77 10.04 21.68
CA PRO A 2 -0.95 10.06 20.24
C PRO A 2 -1.17 8.60 19.76
N ASN A 3 -2.11 8.41 18.83
CA ASN A 3 -2.31 7.10 18.22
C ASN A 3 -1.02 6.72 17.48
N LEU A 4 -0.57 5.48 17.62
CA LEU A 4 0.53 4.97 16.81
C LEU A 4 0.10 4.97 15.33
N PRO A 5 1.03 5.30 14.41
CA PRO A 5 0.75 5.17 12.97
C PRO A 5 0.54 3.70 12.59
N LEU A 6 -0.21 3.44 11.52
CA LEU A 6 -0.26 2.13 10.88
C LEU A 6 1.13 1.74 10.40
N LEU A 7 1.56 0.53 10.70
CA LEU A 7 2.83 -0.05 10.28
C LEU A 7 2.60 -0.94 9.06
N LEU A 8 3.03 -0.47 7.88
CA LEU A 8 2.74 -1.12 6.62
C LEU A 8 4.01 -1.59 5.92
N GLY A 9 4.03 -2.83 5.46
CA GLY A 9 5.11 -3.37 4.66
C GLY A 9 4.99 -2.93 3.19
N HIS A 10 6.04 -2.34 2.60
CA HIS A 10 6.10 -1.98 1.19
C HIS A 10 6.20 -3.24 0.33
N ARG A 11 5.23 -3.48 -0.54
CA ARG A 11 5.08 -4.71 -1.33
C ARG A 11 5.15 -5.99 -0.48
N GLY A 12 4.65 -5.90 0.74
CA GLY A 12 4.83 -6.89 1.79
C GLY A 12 6.11 -6.65 2.60
N THR A 13 7.23 -7.22 2.21
CA THR A 13 8.56 -6.89 2.75
C THR A 13 9.55 -6.77 1.59
N GLY A 14 10.06 -5.56 1.35
CA GLY A 14 10.96 -5.26 0.23
C GLY A 14 12.43 -5.57 0.50
N PHE A 15 12.82 -5.81 1.76
CA PHE A 15 14.24 -5.90 2.15
C PHE A 15 14.82 -7.32 2.16
N SER A 16 14.05 -8.33 1.76
CA SER A 16 14.51 -9.72 1.78
C SER A 16 15.03 -10.19 0.43
N ALA A 17 16.30 -10.55 0.36
CA ALA A 17 16.85 -11.26 -0.81
C ALA A 17 16.26 -12.68 -1.00
N LEU A 18 15.54 -13.20 0.01
CA LEU A 18 15.00 -14.56 0.03
C LEU A 18 13.50 -14.62 -0.30
N VAL A 19 12.81 -13.47 -0.20
CA VAL A 19 11.35 -13.40 -0.39
C VAL A 19 11.06 -12.38 -1.49
N ALA A 20 10.40 -12.81 -2.55
CA ALA A 20 10.02 -11.91 -3.64
C ALA A 20 8.95 -10.91 -3.17
N GLU A 21 9.12 -9.63 -3.49
CA GLU A 21 8.11 -8.60 -3.28
C GLU A 21 6.79 -8.95 -3.99
N ASN A 22 5.67 -8.37 -3.57
CA ASN A 22 4.36 -8.61 -4.17
C ASN A 22 3.97 -10.10 -4.24
N SER A 23 4.37 -10.87 -3.23
CA SER A 23 4.08 -12.29 -3.10
C SER A 23 3.39 -12.62 -1.78
N PHE A 24 2.67 -13.74 -1.73
CA PHE A 24 2.07 -14.22 -0.48
C PHE A 24 3.11 -14.39 0.64
N ALA A 25 4.32 -14.85 0.30
CA ALA A 25 5.40 -15.00 1.27
C ALA A 25 5.84 -13.63 1.84
N ALA A 26 5.92 -12.58 1.02
CA ALA A 26 6.25 -11.24 1.48
C ALA A 26 5.15 -10.66 2.38
N PHE A 27 3.89 -10.89 2.04
CA PHE A 27 2.74 -10.43 2.82
C PHE A 27 2.65 -11.15 4.17
N ASP A 28 2.83 -12.48 4.16
CA ASP A 28 2.87 -13.26 5.40
C ASP A 28 4.03 -12.81 6.30
N THR A 29 5.23 -12.60 5.74
CA THR A 29 6.40 -12.12 6.50
C THR A 29 6.14 -10.76 7.14
N ALA A 30 5.53 -9.81 6.43
CA ALA A 30 5.19 -8.50 7.00
C ALA A 30 4.26 -8.64 8.21
N LEU A 31 3.22 -9.47 8.10
CA LEU A 31 2.30 -9.73 9.20
C LEU A 31 2.93 -10.54 10.34
N GLU A 32 3.81 -11.49 10.06
CA GLU A 32 4.58 -12.25 11.04
C GLU A 32 5.54 -11.35 11.84
N HIS A 33 6.10 -10.31 11.22
CA HIS A 33 6.87 -9.30 11.92
C HIS A 33 6.01 -8.41 12.83
N GLY A 34 4.69 -8.37 12.62
CA GLY A 34 3.73 -7.60 13.42
C GLY A 34 3.28 -6.29 12.76
N CYS A 35 3.41 -6.15 11.45
CA CYS A 35 2.80 -5.04 10.72
C CYS A 35 1.27 -5.12 10.78
N ASP A 36 0.61 -3.96 10.78
CA ASP A 36 -0.86 -3.85 10.70
C ASP A 36 -1.40 -4.26 9.32
N GLY A 37 -0.52 -4.25 8.31
CA GLY A 37 -0.85 -4.59 6.95
C GLY A 37 0.31 -4.33 5.99
N PHE A 38 -0.02 -4.16 4.73
CA PHE A 38 0.98 -3.94 3.68
C PHE A 38 0.41 -3.18 2.48
N GLU A 39 1.32 -2.58 1.74
CA GLU A 39 1.07 -2.01 0.42
C GLU A 39 1.43 -3.05 -0.65
N PHE A 40 0.73 -3.03 -1.79
CA PHE A 40 1.01 -3.85 -2.96
C PHE A 40 0.48 -3.25 -4.25
N ASP A 41 1.13 -3.63 -5.36
CA ASP A 41 0.90 -3.07 -6.69
C ASP A 41 -0.04 -3.94 -7.53
N VAL A 42 -0.97 -3.32 -8.24
CA VAL A 42 -1.92 -4.01 -9.11
C VAL A 42 -1.84 -3.49 -10.55
N ARG A 43 -1.75 -4.43 -11.52
CA ARG A 43 -1.75 -4.17 -12.95
C ARG A 43 -2.82 -4.97 -13.67
N ALA A 44 -3.24 -4.47 -14.84
CA ALA A 44 -4.10 -5.20 -15.76
C ALA A 44 -3.27 -6.15 -16.64
N THR A 45 -3.70 -7.41 -16.76
CA THR A 45 -3.22 -8.33 -17.81
C THR A 45 -3.91 -8.05 -19.14
N GLY A 46 -3.43 -8.65 -20.24
CA GLY A 46 -4.03 -8.55 -21.57
C GLY A 46 -5.48 -9.05 -21.62
N CYS A 47 -5.80 -10.07 -20.82
CA CYS A 47 -7.17 -10.58 -20.66
C CYS A 47 -8.01 -9.82 -19.60
N GLY A 48 -7.50 -8.71 -19.03
CA GLY A 48 -8.22 -7.83 -18.10
C GLY A 48 -8.33 -8.35 -16.67
N ARG A 49 -7.42 -9.26 -16.23
CA ARG A 49 -7.33 -9.67 -14.82
C ARG A 49 -6.49 -8.68 -14.01
N ALA A 50 -6.75 -8.59 -12.71
CA ALA A 50 -6.03 -7.75 -11.77
C ALA A 50 -4.86 -8.54 -11.15
N LEU A 51 -3.66 -8.40 -11.74
CA LEU A 51 -2.44 -9.11 -11.32
C LEU A 51 -1.65 -8.27 -10.31
N VAL A 52 -1.15 -8.92 -9.27
CA VAL A 52 -0.28 -8.27 -8.28
C VAL A 52 1.16 -8.28 -8.79
N CYS A 53 1.63 -7.10 -9.25
CA CYS A 53 2.95 -6.93 -9.84
C CYS A 53 3.34 -5.45 -9.94
N HIS A 54 4.56 -5.10 -9.53
CA HIS A 54 5.06 -3.73 -9.66
C HIS A 54 5.42 -3.37 -11.09
N ASP A 55 6.23 -4.21 -11.77
CA ASP A 55 6.79 -3.89 -13.07
C ASP A 55 5.80 -4.13 -14.23
N ALA A 56 5.97 -3.38 -15.31
CA ALA A 56 5.21 -3.61 -16.55
C ALA A 56 5.54 -4.93 -17.24
N THR A 57 6.62 -5.60 -16.79
CA THR A 57 7.11 -6.88 -17.33
C THR A 57 7.40 -7.82 -16.17
N ALA A 58 6.84 -9.02 -16.21
CA ALA A 58 7.09 -10.09 -15.24
C ALA A 58 7.53 -11.36 -15.99
N ARG A 59 8.59 -12.05 -15.52
CA ARG A 59 9.11 -13.27 -16.17
C ARG A 59 9.44 -13.09 -17.65
N GLY A 60 9.80 -11.89 -18.09
CA GLY A 60 10.04 -11.56 -19.50
C GLY A 60 8.78 -11.32 -20.33
N ILE A 61 7.60 -11.41 -19.74
CA ILE A 61 6.31 -11.20 -20.38
C ILE A 61 5.80 -9.78 -20.04
N THR A 62 5.34 -9.03 -21.04
CA THR A 62 4.67 -7.74 -20.81
C THR A 62 3.29 -7.99 -20.19
N VAL A 63 3.07 -7.57 -18.96
CA VAL A 63 1.84 -7.85 -18.18
C VAL A 63 0.58 -7.44 -18.95
N ALA A 64 0.56 -6.25 -19.57
CA ALA A 64 -0.58 -5.78 -20.35
C ALA A 64 -0.89 -6.59 -21.62
N ARG A 65 -0.09 -7.60 -21.96
CA ARG A 65 -0.30 -8.52 -23.08
C ARG A 65 -0.43 -9.97 -22.65
N ALA A 66 -0.20 -10.24 -21.36
CA ALA A 66 -0.23 -11.60 -20.83
C ALA A 66 -1.62 -12.20 -20.91
N GLU A 67 -1.70 -13.45 -21.36
CA GLU A 67 -2.89 -14.28 -21.34
C GLU A 67 -3.10 -14.90 -19.94
N ALA A 68 -4.26 -15.54 -19.75
CA ALA A 68 -4.71 -15.99 -18.43
C ALA A 68 -3.80 -17.07 -17.80
N ASP A 69 -3.04 -17.80 -18.58
CA ASP A 69 -2.20 -18.94 -18.18
C ASP A 69 -0.70 -18.65 -18.12
N GLU A 70 -0.28 -17.42 -18.51
CA GLU A 70 1.15 -17.10 -18.62
C GLU A 70 1.81 -16.64 -17.32
N LEU A 71 1.06 -16.05 -16.38
CA LEU A 71 1.59 -15.48 -15.11
C LEU A 71 0.83 -16.03 -13.88
N THR A 72 0.53 -17.32 -13.90
CA THR A 72 -0.31 -17.98 -12.88
C THR A 72 0.40 -18.17 -11.52
N ASP A 73 1.70 -17.98 -11.48
CA ASP A 73 2.53 -18.03 -10.26
C ASP A 73 2.52 -16.71 -9.46
N LEU A 74 1.97 -15.64 -10.04
CA LEU A 74 1.81 -14.36 -9.35
C LEU A 74 0.41 -14.24 -8.73
N PRO A 75 0.27 -13.59 -7.56
CA PRO A 75 -1.02 -13.41 -6.93
C PRO A 75 -1.98 -12.59 -7.79
N MET A 76 -3.26 -12.90 -7.73
CA MET A 76 -4.32 -12.04 -8.22
C MET A 76 -4.87 -11.17 -7.09
N LEU A 77 -5.45 -10.01 -7.42
CA LEU A 77 -6.05 -9.12 -6.43
C LEU A 77 -7.09 -9.86 -5.58
N GLU A 78 -7.94 -10.66 -6.21
CA GLU A 78 -9.00 -11.41 -5.55
C GLU A 78 -8.44 -12.38 -4.49
N ASP A 79 -7.33 -13.07 -4.80
CA ASP A 79 -6.67 -14.00 -3.87
C ASP A 79 -6.07 -13.24 -2.66
N VAL A 80 -5.50 -12.05 -2.90
CA VAL A 80 -4.96 -11.20 -1.82
C VAL A 80 -6.11 -10.70 -0.93
N LEU A 81 -7.19 -10.19 -1.51
CA LEU A 81 -8.36 -9.73 -0.74
C LEU A 81 -8.97 -10.85 0.10
N GLN A 82 -9.16 -12.04 -0.48
CA GLN A 82 -9.71 -13.20 0.22
C GLN A 82 -8.84 -13.63 1.40
N ARG A 83 -7.51 -13.64 1.21
CA ARG A 83 -6.57 -14.16 2.22
C ARG A 83 -6.27 -13.15 3.33
N TYR A 84 -6.17 -11.86 3.00
CA TYR A 84 -5.68 -10.82 3.92
C TYR A 84 -6.73 -9.79 4.31
N GLY A 85 -7.79 -9.60 3.54
CA GLY A 85 -8.87 -8.68 3.88
C GLY A 85 -9.44 -8.84 5.28
N PRO A 86 -9.62 -10.08 5.81
CA PRO A 86 -10.11 -10.30 7.18
C PRO A 86 -9.11 -9.94 8.30
N ARG A 87 -7.84 -9.62 8.00
CA ARG A 87 -6.81 -9.54 9.05
C ARG A 87 -5.75 -8.46 8.89
N ALA A 88 -5.79 -7.68 7.80
CA ALA A 88 -4.77 -6.69 7.51
C ALA A 88 -5.35 -5.42 6.91
N PHE A 89 -4.71 -4.27 7.18
CA PHE A 89 -4.93 -3.05 6.40
C PHE A 89 -4.23 -3.18 5.04
N LEU A 90 -4.92 -2.82 3.95
CA LEU A 90 -4.42 -2.97 2.58
C LEU A 90 -4.29 -1.62 1.88
N ASP A 91 -3.07 -1.25 1.46
CA ASP A 91 -2.86 -0.17 0.49
C ASP A 91 -2.70 -0.79 -0.91
N ILE A 92 -3.70 -0.57 -1.76
CA ILE A 92 -3.83 -1.21 -3.07
C ILE A 92 -3.45 -0.19 -4.14
N GLU A 93 -2.20 -0.21 -4.62
CA GLU A 93 -1.75 0.72 -5.65
C GLU A 93 -2.17 0.27 -7.05
N LEU A 94 -3.00 1.06 -7.73
CA LEU A 94 -3.33 0.87 -9.14
C LEU A 94 -2.24 1.51 -10.01
N LYS A 95 -1.41 0.69 -10.65
CA LYS A 95 -0.31 1.13 -11.52
C LYS A 95 -0.75 1.62 -12.90
N VAL A 96 -1.97 1.31 -13.29
CA VAL A 96 -2.50 1.60 -14.63
C VAL A 96 -3.97 2.01 -14.54
N ALA A 97 -4.41 2.84 -15.51
CA ALA A 97 -5.81 3.14 -15.72
C ALA A 97 -6.55 1.97 -16.43
N GLY A 98 -7.89 1.95 -16.30
CA GLY A 98 -8.76 0.97 -16.96
C GLY A 98 -9.03 -0.29 -16.14
N ILE A 99 -8.46 -0.39 -14.92
CA ILE A 99 -8.66 -1.52 -14.01
C ILE A 99 -9.67 -1.20 -12.88
N GLU A 100 -10.13 0.04 -12.78
CA GLU A 100 -10.92 0.56 -11.66
C GLU A 100 -12.19 -0.24 -11.41
N THR A 101 -12.93 -0.59 -12.47
CA THR A 101 -14.15 -1.41 -12.35
C THR A 101 -13.86 -2.80 -11.78
N LYS A 102 -12.74 -3.41 -12.18
CA LYS A 102 -12.33 -4.73 -11.70
C LYS A 102 -11.99 -4.65 -10.20
N VAL A 103 -11.19 -3.66 -9.81
CA VAL A 103 -10.81 -3.43 -8.40
C VAL A 103 -12.05 -3.17 -7.54
N LEU A 104 -12.97 -2.31 -7.99
CA LEU A 104 -14.22 -2.05 -7.28
C LEU A 104 -15.12 -3.28 -7.14
N THR A 105 -15.11 -4.15 -8.13
CA THR A 105 -15.87 -5.42 -8.09
C THR A 105 -15.26 -6.35 -7.04
N ALA A 106 -13.95 -6.56 -7.08
CA ALA A 106 -13.24 -7.39 -6.11
C ALA A 106 -13.41 -6.89 -4.66
N LEU A 107 -13.32 -5.56 -4.44
CA LEU A 107 -13.56 -4.94 -3.13
C LEU A 107 -15.00 -5.09 -2.62
N ARG A 108 -15.99 -5.18 -3.51
CA ARG A 108 -17.39 -5.44 -3.11
C ARG A 108 -17.62 -6.91 -2.77
N GLU A 109 -16.96 -7.82 -3.46
CA GLU A 109 -17.08 -9.27 -3.25
C GLU A 109 -16.31 -9.72 -2.00
N CYS A 110 -15.14 -9.12 -1.74
CA CYS A 110 -14.28 -9.41 -0.59
C CYS A 110 -13.83 -8.09 0.10
N PRO A 111 -14.72 -7.43 0.86
CA PRO A 111 -14.39 -6.16 1.50
C PRO A 111 -13.37 -6.35 2.62
N PRO A 112 -12.25 -5.58 2.64
CA PRO A 112 -11.29 -5.66 3.74
C PRO A 112 -11.87 -5.16 5.06
N GLU A 113 -11.80 -6.00 6.12
CA GLU A 113 -12.42 -5.73 7.43
C GLU A 113 -11.57 -4.81 8.30
N HIS A 114 -10.24 -4.80 8.09
CA HIS A 114 -9.29 -3.97 8.84
C HIS A 114 -8.97 -2.63 8.16
N GLY A 115 -9.73 -2.29 7.12
CA GLY A 115 -9.57 -1.07 6.34
C GLY A 115 -8.65 -1.24 5.14
N PHE A 116 -8.76 -0.28 4.23
CA PHE A 116 -7.93 -0.24 3.02
C PHE A 116 -7.89 1.16 2.44
N VAL A 117 -7.02 1.35 1.47
CA VAL A 117 -7.03 2.48 0.55
C VAL A 117 -6.74 1.98 -0.87
N ALA A 118 -7.50 2.44 -1.86
CA ALA A 118 -7.18 2.24 -3.27
C ALA A 118 -6.40 3.45 -3.75
N SER A 119 -5.13 3.28 -4.03
CA SER A 119 -4.19 4.37 -4.28
C SER A 119 -3.64 4.35 -5.71
N SER A 120 -3.14 5.48 -6.18
CA SER A 120 -2.44 5.58 -7.46
C SER A 120 -1.60 6.86 -7.56
N PHE A 121 -0.51 6.81 -8.34
CA PHE A 121 0.19 8.01 -8.85
C PHE A 121 -0.61 8.75 -9.93
N ILE A 122 -1.59 8.07 -10.56
CA ILE A 122 -2.36 8.58 -11.68
C ILE A 122 -3.63 9.25 -11.13
N ALA A 123 -3.66 10.58 -11.13
CA ALA A 123 -4.78 11.32 -10.56
C ALA A 123 -6.12 10.99 -11.22
N ASP A 124 -6.13 10.67 -12.53
CA ASP A 124 -7.36 10.32 -13.24
C ASP A 124 -7.92 8.96 -12.79
N VAL A 125 -7.06 8.01 -12.36
CA VAL A 125 -7.47 6.75 -11.71
C VAL A 125 -8.19 7.03 -10.38
N VAL A 126 -7.61 7.92 -9.55
CA VAL A 126 -8.22 8.33 -8.27
C VAL A 126 -9.59 8.98 -8.49
N LEU A 127 -9.69 9.87 -9.48
CA LEU A 127 -10.97 10.51 -9.84
C LEU A 127 -12.00 9.51 -10.35
N ASP A 128 -11.61 8.57 -11.22
CA ASP A 128 -12.53 7.57 -11.77
C ASP A 128 -13.04 6.61 -10.67
N LEU A 129 -12.17 6.19 -9.73
CA LEU A 129 -12.58 5.42 -8.56
C LEU A 129 -13.63 6.17 -7.73
N GLN A 130 -13.42 7.46 -7.45
CA GLN A 130 -14.36 8.29 -6.69
C GLN A 130 -15.68 8.51 -7.42
N LEU A 131 -15.66 8.71 -8.74
CA LEU A 131 -16.87 8.86 -9.55
C LEU A 131 -17.72 7.59 -9.58
N ARG A 132 -17.08 6.41 -9.57
CA ARG A 132 -17.78 5.11 -9.57
C ARG A 132 -18.23 4.67 -8.19
N SER A 133 -17.53 5.10 -7.13
CA SER A 133 -17.86 4.76 -5.74
C SER A 133 -17.37 5.85 -4.78
N ALA A 134 -18.27 6.71 -4.34
CA ALA A 134 -17.97 7.77 -3.38
C ALA A 134 -17.63 7.26 -1.97
N THR A 135 -17.85 5.97 -1.69
CA THR A 135 -17.71 5.41 -0.33
C THR A 135 -16.38 4.71 -0.10
N ILE A 136 -15.62 4.38 -1.15
CA ILE A 136 -14.32 3.75 -0.97
C ILE A 136 -13.25 4.79 -0.61
N PRO A 137 -12.35 4.48 0.34
CA PRO A 137 -11.20 5.33 0.61
C PRO A 137 -10.23 5.27 -0.58
N THR A 138 -9.92 6.44 -1.16
CA THR A 138 -8.94 6.56 -2.23
C THR A 138 -7.74 7.36 -1.78
N GLY A 139 -6.57 7.06 -2.37
CA GLY A 139 -5.29 7.71 -2.09
C GLY A 139 -4.59 8.22 -3.34
N ILE A 140 -4.01 9.41 -3.25
CA ILE A 140 -3.09 9.92 -4.29
C ILE A 140 -1.66 9.78 -3.80
N ILE A 141 -0.81 9.15 -4.60
CA ILE A 141 0.60 8.95 -4.29
C ILE A 141 1.42 10.10 -4.89
N CYS A 142 2.28 10.70 -4.07
CA CYS A 142 3.08 11.86 -4.42
C CYS A 142 4.57 11.62 -4.17
N GLU A 143 5.38 11.76 -5.22
CA GLU A 143 6.84 11.72 -5.19
C GLU A 143 7.49 13.05 -5.56
N LYS A 144 6.73 13.94 -6.18
CA LYS A 144 7.21 15.24 -6.70
C LYS A 144 6.31 16.39 -6.22
N PRO A 145 6.88 17.61 -6.03
CA PRO A 145 6.11 18.76 -5.54
C PRO A 145 4.87 19.09 -6.39
N GLY A 146 4.95 18.94 -7.73
CA GLY A 146 3.82 19.20 -8.63
C GLY A 146 2.64 18.22 -8.44
N GLN A 147 2.91 16.96 -8.05
CA GLN A 147 1.87 16.00 -7.70
C GLN A 147 1.18 16.38 -6.39
N LEU A 148 1.94 16.87 -5.42
CA LEU A 148 1.41 17.29 -4.14
C LEU A 148 0.45 18.49 -4.26
N ALA A 149 0.78 19.47 -5.11
CA ALA A 149 -0.12 20.59 -5.39
C ALA A 149 -1.47 20.12 -5.97
N ARG A 150 -1.44 19.11 -6.86
CA ARG A 150 -2.66 18.50 -7.42
C ARG A 150 -3.42 17.66 -6.39
N ALA A 151 -2.72 16.98 -5.48
CA ALA A 151 -3.30 16.13 -4.44
C ALA A 151 -4.29 16.88 -3.53
N ARG A 152 -4.02 18.15 -3.23
CA ARG A 152 -4.87 19.01 -2.40
C ARG A 152 -6.25 19.27 -3.02
N THR A 153 -6.35 19.23 -4.34
CA THR A 153 -7.61 19.49 -5.06
C THR A 153 -8.41 18.24 -5.38
N LEU A 154 -7.82 17.06 -5.17
CA LEU A 154 -8.49 15.78 -5.42
C LEU A 154 -9.39 15.37 -4.24
N PRO A 155 -10.53 14.72 -4.52
CA PRO A 155 -11.43 14.23 -3.48
C PRO A 155 -10.92 12.95 -2.78
N ALA A 156 -9.61 12.68 -2.85
CA ALA A 156 -8.97 11.56 -2.17
C ALA A 156 -8.98 11.75 -0.65
N SER A 157 -9.24 10.70 0.10
CA SER A 157 -9.20 10.70 1.58
C SER A 157 -7.78 10.52 2.13
N PHE A 158 -6.88 9.92 1.34
CA PHE A 158 -5.48 9.74 1.69
C PHE A 158 -4.54 10.51 0.76
N VAL A 159 -3.46 11.03 1.32
CA VAL A 159 -2.29 11.51 0.57
C VAL A 159 -1.10 10.65 1.00
N ILE A 160 -0.52 9.93 0.04
CA ILE A 160 0.58 8.99 0.28
C ILE A 160 1.86 9.64 -0.22
N VAL A 161 2.66 10.18 0.70
CA VAL A 161 3.72 11.15 0.39
C VAL A 161 5.09 10.49 0.48
N HIS A 162 5.92 10.69 -0.55
CA HIS A 162 7.32 10.30 -0.45
C HIS A 162 8.02 11.09 0.67
N ARG A 163 8.80 10.40 1.50
CA ARG A 163 9.46 10.95 2.70
C ARG A 163 10.27 12.24 2.47
N SER A 164 10.79 12.46 1.25
CA SER A 164 11.58 13.66 0.92
C SER A 164 10.74 14.92 0.74
N LEU A 165 9.42 14.80 0.58
CA LEU A 165 8.50 15.91 0.41
C LEU A 165 7.81 16.29 1.72
N LEU A 166 7.88 15.41 2.74
CA LEU A 166 7.11 15.56 3.96
C LEU A 166 7.91 16.35 5.00
N ASP A 167 7.27 17.37 5.54
CA ASP A 167 7.68 18.09 6.74
C ASP A 167 6.48 18.28 7.68
N ARG A 168 6.75 18.83 8.88
CA ARG A 168 5.71 19.01 9.90
C ARG A 168 4.61 20.00 9.48
N GLU A 169 4.93 21.00 8.69
CA GLU A 169 3.98 22.00 8.22
C GLU A 169 3.01 21.37 7.22
N LEU A 170 3.53 20.64 6.24
CA LEU A 170 2.73 19.90 5.27
C LEU A 170 1.79 18.88 5.94
N VAL A 171 2.27 18.15 6.96
CA VAL A 171 1.41 17.21 7.72
C VAL A 171 0.21 17.94 8.30
N ARG A 172 0.42 19.10 8.96
CA ARG A 172 -0.67 19.90 9.55
C ARG A 172 -1.63 20.40 8.47
N GLU A 173 -1.11 20.95 7.36
CA GLU A 173 -1.95 21.46 6.28
C GLU A 173 -2.84 20.36 5.68
N LEU A 174 -2.31 19.16 5.46
CA LEU A 174 -3.09 18.04 4.95
C LEU A 174 -4.12 17.54 5.97
N GLN A 175 -3.78 17.54 7.27
CA GLN A 175 -4.73 17.19 8.34
C GLN A 175 -5.86 18.23 8.46
N ASP A 176 -5.54 19.53 8.34
CA ASP A 176 -6.53 20.61 8.33
C ASP A 176 -7.48 20.48 7.13
N ASP A 177 -7.00 19.97 5.99
CA ASP A 177 -7.80 19.60 4.81
C ASP A 177 -8.58 18.27 4.98
N GLY A 178 -8.52 17.64 6.15
CA GLY A 178 -9.20 16.39 6.48
C GLY A 178 -8.60 15.15 5.80
N LYS A 179 -7.35 15.21 5.34
CA LYS A 179 -6.64 14.10 4.71
C LYS A 179 -5.97 13.21 5.74
N LYS A 180 -5.94 11.91 5.47
CA LYS A 180 -5.05 10.95 6.13
C LYS A 180 -3.73 10.86 5.38
N ILE A 181 -2.63 10.68 6.10
CA ILE A 181 -1.29 10.76 5.54
C ILE A 181 -0.56 9.44 5.77
N LEU A 182 -0.20 8.76 4.66
CA LEU A 182 0.78 7.69 4.68
C LEU A 182 2.11 8.22 4.14
N VAL A 183 3.23 7.78 4.70
CA VAL A 183 4.57 8.18 4.24
C VAL A 183 5.36 6.96 3.76
N TRP A 184 6.04 7.08 2.61
CA TRP A 184 6.79 6.02 1.95
C TRP A 184 8.10 6.52 1.34
N THR A 185 9.14 5.71 1.11
CA THR A 185 9.43 4.49 1.83
C THR A 185 10.40 4.87 2.94
N VAL A 186 10.11 4.49 4.17
CA VAL A 186 10.89 4.92 5.35
C VAL A 186 11.59 3.72 5.97
N ASN A 187 12.92 3.65 5.79
CA ASN A 187 13.77 2.52 6.20
C ASN A 187 14.81 2.92 7.27
N ASN A 188 14.54 3.97 8.05
CA ASN A 188 15.43 4.46 9.09
C ASN A 188 14.65 4.81 10.35
N LYS A 189 15.10 4.29 11.49
CA LYS A 189 14.44 4.43 12.79
C LYS A 189 14.16 5.89 13.19
N ASP A 190 15.16 6.75 13.07
CA ASP A 190 15.00 8.16 13.50
C ASP A 190 14.00 8.90 12.62
N THR A 191 13.94 8.54 11.33
CA THR A 191 12.97 9.08 10.39
C THR A 191 11.56 8.55 10.65
N MET A 192 11.41 7.26 11.01
CA MET A 192 10.13 6.67 11.43
C MET A 192 9.58 7.40 12.66
N LEU A 193 10.39 7.55 13.71
CA LEU A 193 10.00 8.25 14.94
C LEU A 193 9.63 9.71 14.68
N ARG A 194 10.41 10.40 13.83
CA ARG A 194 10.16 11.80 13.47
C ARG A 194 8.82 11.97 12.72
N HIS A 195 8.51 11.11 11.76
CA HIS A 195 7.24 11.18 11.03
C HIS A 195 6.05 10.85 11.95
N ALA A 196 6.19 9.87 12.83
CA ALA A 196 5.19 9.57 13.86
C ALA A 196 4.95 10.76 14.81
N ASP A 197 6.03 11.47 15.24
CA ASP A 197 5.92 12.70 16.04
C ASP A 197 5.24 13.85 15.28
N TRP A 198 5.29 13.87 13.95
CA TRP A 198 4.53 14.82 13.15
C TRP A 198 3.05 14.46 13.04
N GLY A 199 2.67 13.21 13.35
CA GLY A 199 1.29 12.75 13.39
C GLY A 199 0.81 12.14 12.08
N VAL A 200 1.69 11.49 11.28
CA VAL A 200 1.24 10.72 10.11
C VAL A 200 0.36 9.54 10.53
N ASP A 201 -0.61 9.17 9.68
CA ASP A 201 -1.54 8.08 9.95
C ASP A 201 -0.93 6.69 9.69
N GLY A 202 0.13 6.61 8.86
CA GLY A 202 0.82 5.36 8.63
C GLY A 202 2.20 5.53 8.00
N ILE A 203 3.05 4.52 8.17
CA ILE A 203 4.42 4.45 7.66
C ILE A 203 4.58 3.18 6.84
N ILE A 204 5.01 3.33 5.59
CA ILE A 204 5.30 2.25 4.65
C ILE A 204 6.82 2.04 4.60
N SER A 205 7.28 0.81 4.87
CA SER A 205 8.70 0.45 4.94
C SER A 205 9.02 -0.85 4.20
N ASP A 206 10.23 -0.90 3.60
CA ASP A 206 10.80 -2.16 3.09
C ASP A 206 11.28 -3.05 4.24
N ASP A 207 11.79 -2.44 5.33
CA ASP A 207 12.29 -3.12 6.51
C ASP A 207 11.19 -3.23 7.57
N THR A 208 10.32 -4.22 7.39
CA THR A 208 9.18 -4.47 8.28
C THR A 208 9.60 -4.86 9.70
N GLN A 209 10.75 -5.54 9.85
CA GLN A 209 11.27 -5.90 11.16
C GLN A 209 11.74 -4.65 11.93
N LEU A 210 12.52 -3.78 11.28
CA LEU A 210 12.93 -2.51 11.88
C LEU A 210 11.73 -1.62 12.21
N LEU A 211 10.72 -1.58 11.30
CA LEU A 211 9.51 -0.80 11.48
C LEU A 211 8.79 -1.19 12.77
N VAL A 212 8.47 -2.47 12.92
CA VAL A 212 7.75 -2.99 14.09
C VAL A 212 8.59 -2.84 15.36
N HIS A 213 9.88 -3.18 15.30
CA HIS A 213 10.79 -3.01 16.43
C HIS A 213 10.87 -1.55 16.91
N THR A 214 10.78 -0.60 16.01
CA THR A 214 10.85 0.84 16.36
C THR A 214 9.67 1.28 17.23
N PHE A 215 8.47 0.73 17.04
CA PHE A 215 7.26 1.16 17.73
C PHE A 215 6.79 0.22 18.84
N HIS A 216 7.09 -1.07 18.75
CA HIS A 216 6.65 -2.08 19.72
C HIS A 216 7.77 -2.67 20.58
N GLY A 217 9.05 -2.32 20.29
CA GLY A 217 10.21 -2.92 20.94
C GLY A 217 10.50 -4.36 20.48
N GLU A 218 11.51 -5.00 21.08
CA GLU A 218 11.82 -6.40 20.75
C GLU A 218 10.65 -7.32 21.16
N GLN A 219 10.00 -7.92 20.21
CA GLN A 219 9.12 -9.05 20.50
C GLN A 219 10.00 -10.25 20.93
N PRO A 220 9.71 -10.90 22.06
CA PRO A 220 10.44 -12.11 22.42
C PRO A 220 10.26 -13.15 21.31
N GLN A 221 11.37 -13.53 20.67
CA GLN A 221 11.35 -14.62 19.68
C GLN A 221 10.62 -15.81 20.28
N SER A 222 9.55 -16.25 19.68
CA SER A 222 8.90 -17.50 20.05
C SER A 222 9.94 -18.61 19.88
N LYS A 223 10.50 -19.08 20.98
CA LYS A 223 11.41 -20.23 20.97
C LYS A 223 10.64 -21.38 20.31
N GLY A 224 11.06 -21.72 19.10
CA GLY A 224 10.54 -22.88 18.40
C GLY A 224 10.56 -24.07 19.37
N LYS A 225 9.41 -24.66 19.57
CA LYS A 225 9.31 -25.95 20.24
C LYS A 225 10.01 -26.96 19.32
N THR A 226 11.19 -27.42 19.78
CA THR A 226 11.85 -28.63 19.29
C THR A 226 10.92 -29.84 19.35
#